data_b52cb60dd2f6bd4ed71f3c6fcf04d236
#
_entry.id   b52cb60dd2f6bd4ed71f3c6fcf04d236
#
_cell.length_a   1.000
_cell.length_b   1.000
_cell.length_c   1.000
_cell.angle_alpha   90.00
_cell.angle_beta   90.00
_cell.angle_gamma   90.00
#
_symmetry.space_group_name_H-M   'P 1'
#
loop_
_entity.id
_entity.type
_entity.pdbx_description
1 polymer ?
#
loop_
_entity_poly.entity_id
_entity_poly.type
_entity_poly.pdbx_seq_one_letter_code
_entity_poly.pdbx_strand_id
1 'polypeptide(L)'
;MPQRIIIALVETDAYLGARDKNPFNFQHFNVREICLYKDGMPFPRPMARLDFKNGKVAESYHNFMLALKGSYSRFVPNVTIDEFKEGFTLFVYDMSPDQLGSVNHESLLNRYSNVRLEMKFAEKTPTSITLLAYSERYHLLKIFEDRRVNIDL
;
A
#
# COMPACT_ATOMS: atom_id res chain seq x y z
N MET A 1 -8.50 1.69 12.71
CA MET A 1 -7.72 0.77 11.84
C MET A 1 -7.69 1.34 10.44
N PRO A 2 -6.59 1.34 9.71
CA PRO A 2 -6.60 1.78 8.32
C PRO A 2 -7.46 0.87 7.45
N GLN A 3 -8.09 1.46 6.44
CA GLN A 3 -8.86 0.73 5.43
C GLN A 3 -7.94 0.17 4.35
N ARG A 4 -6.95 0.95 3.98
CA ARG A 4 -5.95 0.61 2.98
C ARG A 4 -4.57 1.05 3.43
N ILE A 5 -3.57 0.24 3.11
CA ILE A 5 -2.16 0.57 3.31
C ILE A 5 -1.46 0.38 1.98
N ILE A 6 -0.73 1.40 1.55
CA ILE A 6 0.08 1.38 0.35
C ILE A 6 1.54 1.53 0.77
N ILE A 7 2.37 0.60 0.34
CA ILE A 7 3.80 0.58 0.61
C ILE A 7 4.57 0.79 -0.69
N ALA A 8 5.48 1.73 -0.66
CA ALA A 8 6.39 2.01 -1.77
C ALA A 8 7.83 2.06 -1.28
N LEU A 9 8.75 1.73 -2.16
CA LEU A 9 10.18 1.84 -1.93
C LEU A 9 10.79 2.81 -2.95
N VAL A 10 11.63 3.71 -2.49
CA VAL A 10 12.32 4.70 -3.32
C VAL A 10 13.76 4.86 -2.85
N GLU A 11 14.67 5.22 -3.74
CA GLU A 11 16.02 5.58 -3.33
C GLU A 11 16.00 6.78 -2.37
N THR A 12 16.76 6.68 -1.28
CA THR A 12 16.78 7.73 -0.25
C THR A 12 17.20 9.08 -0.81
N ASP A 13 18.17 9.12 -1.72
CA ASP A 13 18.60 10.36 -2.35
C ASP A 13 17.50 11.01 -3.19
N ALA A 14 16.72 10.18 -3.92
CA ALA A 14 15.58 10.67 -4.69
C ALA A 14 14.51 11.27 -3.77
N TYR A 15 14.23 10.61 -2.65
CA TYR A 15 13.28 11.10 -1.63
C TYR A 15 13.75 12.41 -0.99
N LEU A 16 15.06 12.57 -0.78
CA LEU A 16 15.65 13.79 -0.22
C LEU A 16 15.78 14.94 -1.22
N GLY A 17 15.39 14.73 -2.47
CA GLY A 17 15.32 15.79 -3.48
C GLY A 17 16.57 15.95 -4.32
N ALA A 18 17.31 14.88 -4.60
CA ALA A 18 18.39 14.91 -5.57
C ALA A 18 17.90 15.38 -6.94
N ARG A 19 18.62 16.29 -7.58
CA ARG A 19 18.20 16.99 -8.81
C ARG A 19 18.05 16.08 -10.03
N ASP A 20 18.82 15.00 -10.06
CA ASP A 20 18.94 14.03 -11.15
C ASP A 20 18.09 12.79 -10.95
N LYS A 21 17.32 12.72 -9.84
CA LYS A 21 16.51 11.56 -9.49
C LYS A 21 15.03 11.90 -9.37
N ASN A 22 14.18 10.96 -9.82
CA ASN A 22 12.73 11.09 -9.70
C ASN A 22 12.24 10.50 -8.36
N PRO A 23 11.66 11.27 -7.43
CA PRO A 23 11.14 10.78 -6.16
C PRO A 23 9.90 9.89 -6.29
N PHE A 24 9.27 9.84 -7.45
CA PHE A 24 8.12 8.99 -7.75
C PHE A 24 8.49 7.71 -8.53
N ASN A 25 9.77 7.41 -8.67
CA ASN A 25 10.25 6.16 -9.25
C ASN A 25 10.27 5.06 -8.18
N PHE A 26 9.10 4.42 -7.98
CA PHE A 26 8.92 3.37 -6.97
C PHE A 26 9.41 2.03 -7.49
N GLN A 27 10.53 1.57 -6.97
CA GLN A 27 11.21 0.35 -7.42
C GLN A 27 10.99 -0.82 -6.46
N HIS A 28 11.11 -2.02 -6.98
CA HIS A 28 10.95 -3.26 -6.20
C HIS A 28 12.19 -3.65 -5.38
N PHE A 29 13.39 -3.17 -5.73
CA PHE A 29 14.68 -3.53 -5.09
C PHE A 29 14.83 -5.03 -4.83
N ASN A 30 14.30 -5.88 -5.70
CA ASN A 30 14.29 -7.33 -5.55
C ASN A 30 13.71 -7.82 -4.20
N VAL A 31 12.60 -7.23 -3.76
CA VAL A 31 11.83 -7.76 -2.63
C VAL A 31 11.42 -9.19 -2.95
N ARG A 32 11.80 -10.13 -2.08
CA ARG A 32 11.50 -11.55 -2.19
C ARG A 32 10.28 -11.97 -1.41
N GLU A 33 10.11 -11.41 -0.21
CA GLU A 33 8.98 -11.71 0.67
C GLU A 33 8.46 -10.41 1.27
N ILE A 34 7.14 -10.26 1.28
CA ILE A 34 6.47 -9.15 1.92
C ILE A 34 5.19 -9.65 2.60
N CYS A 35 4.98 -9.23 3.84
CA CYS A 35 3.81 -9.56 4.61
C CYS A 35 3.42 -8.43 5.55
N LEU A 36 2.13 -8.15 5.61
CA LEU A 36 1.54 -7.28 6.62
C LEU A 36 0.93 -8.17 7.72
N TYR A 37 1.19 -7.83 8.96
CA TYR A 37 0.62 -8.50 10.13
C TYR A 37 -0.31 -7.56 10.86
N LYS A 38 -1.46 -8.07 11.27
CA LYS A 38 -2.38 -7.42 12.17
C LYS A 38 -2.47 -8.24 13.45
N ASP A 39 -2.14 -7.63 14.59
CA ASP A 39 -2.19 -8.28 15.90
C ASP A 39 -1.43 -9.63 15.94
N GLY A 40 -0.31 -9.69 15.22
CA GLY A 40 0.57 -10.86 15.13
C GLY A 40 0.19 -11.90 14.09
N MET A 41 -0.94 -11.75 13.40
CA MET A 41 -1.38 -12.67 12.34
C MET A 41 -1.23 -12.03 10.95
N PRO A 42 -0.80 -12.80 9.93
CA PRO A 42 -0.77 -12.30 8.55
C PRO A 42 -2.16 -11.83 8.12
N PHE A 43 -2.25 -10.60 7.64
CA PHE A 43 -3.52 -9.99 7.23
C PHE A 43 -3.27 -8.93 6.15
N PRO A 44 -4.13 -8.75 5.18
CA PRO A 44 -5.34 -9.52 4.85
C PRO A 44 -5.03 -10.86 4.17
N ARG A 45 -3.76 -11.12 3.89
CA ARG A 45 -3.30 -12.27 3.11
C ARG A 45 -2.03 -12.87 3.72
N PRO A 46 -1.74 -14.14 3.42
CA PRO A 46 -0.46 -14.73 3.79
C PRO A 46 0.71 -14.01 3.10
N MET A 47 1.92 -14.34 3.53
CA MET A 47 3.14 -13.77 2.99
C MET A 47 3.25 -13.98 1.48
N ALA A 48 3.34 -12.88 0.72
CA ALA A 48 3.59 -12.93 -0.71
C ALA A 48 5.06 -13.26 -0.98
N ARG A 49 5.29 -14.22 -1.87
CA ARG A 49 6.63 -14.59 -2.36
C ARG A 49 6.79 -14.09 -3.79
N LEU A 50 7.77 -13.25 -3.99
CA LEU A 50 8.02 -12.53 -5.23
C LEU A 50 9.35 -12.94 -5.85
N ASP A 51 9.41 -12.89 -7.17
CA ASP A 51 10.63 -13.07 -7.92
C ASP A 51 10.58 -12.17 -9.15
N PHE A 52 11.07 -10.98 -9.00
CA PHE A 52 11.06 -9.96 -10.06
C PHE A 52 11.95 -10.36 -11.25
N LYS A 53 13.06 -11.08 -10.99
CA LYS A 53 13.97 -11.57 -12.05
C LYS A 53 13.29 -12.59 -12.98
N ASN A 54 12.43 -13.45 -12.42
CA ASN A 54 11.70 -14.48 -13.17
C ASN A 54 10.23 -14.10 -13.44
N GLY A 55 9.84 -12.86 -13.17
CA GLY A 55 8.49 -12.34 -13.45
C GLY A 55 7.38 -12.89 -12.55
N LYS A 56 7.70 -13.51 -11.39
CA LYS A 56 6.70 -13.99 -10.44
C LYS A 56 6.17 -12.86 -9.56
N VAL A 57 5.39 -11.99 -10.15
CA VAL A 57 4.83 -10.77 -9.50
C VAL A 57 3.33 -10.65 -9.67
N ALA A 58 2.70 -11.62 -10.35
CA ALA A 58 1.29 -11.56 -10.76
C ALA A 58 0.33 -11.32 -9.59
N GLU A 59 0.57 -11.93 -8.43
CA GLU A 59 -0.27 -11.74 -7.25
C GLU A 59 -0.21 -10.29 -6.72
N SER A 60 1.00 -9.73 -6.59
CA SER A 60 1.16 -8.35 -6.13
C SER A 60 0.60 -7.33 -7.13
N TYR A 61 0.81 -7.57 -8.41
CA TYR A 61 0.22 -6.75 -9.46
C TYR A 61 -1.32 -6.84 -9.46
N HIS A 62 -1.88 -8.05 -9.30
CA HIS A 62 -3.33 -8.22 -9.20
C HIS A 62 -3.91 -7.47 -7.99
N ASN A 63 -3.25 -7.55 -6.83
CA ASN A 63 -3.66 -6.83 -5.63
C ASN A 63 -3.61 -5.31 -5.81
N PHE A 64 -2.57 -4.81 -6.47
CA PHE A 64 -2.46 -3.41 -6.87
C PHE A 64 -3.65 -2.99 -7.75
N MET A 65 -3.96 -3.77 -8.78
CA MET A 65 -5.07 -3.47 -9.70
C MET A 65 -6.45 -3.54 -9.02
N LEU A 66 -6.67 -4.52 -8.12
CA LEU A 66 -7.93 -4.64 -7.37
C LEU A 66 -8.15 -3.44 -6.43
N ALA A 67 -7.12 -3.04 -5.70
CA ALA A 67 -7.21 -1.93 -4.76
C ALA A 67 -7.50 -0.59 -5.45
N LEU A 68 -7.03 -0.42 -6.68
CA LEU A 68 -7.32 0.77 -7.48
C LEU A 68 -8.76 0.76 -8.04
N LYS A 69 -9.28 -0.42 -8.39
CA LYS A 69 -10.66 -0.58 -8.88
C LYS A 69 -11.71 -0.17 -7.85
N GLY A 70 -11.49 -0.50 -6.58
CA GLY A 70 -12.46 -0.23 -5.51
C GLY A 70 -12.64 1.24 -5.18
N SER A 71 -11.62 2.09 -5.40
CA SER A 71 -11.67 3.51 -5.05
C SER A 71 -12.37 4.38 -6.09
N TYR A 72 -12.33 4.00 -7.36
CA TYR A 72 -12.87 4.78 -8.47
C TYR A 72 -13.46 3.86 -9.53
N SER A 73 -14.73 3.54 -9.44
CA SER A 73 -15.43 2.60 -10.33
C SER A 73 -15.36 2.95 -11.84
N ARG A 74 -14.84 4.11 -12.20
CA ARG A 74 -14.68 4.59 -13.57
C ARG A 74 -13.24 4.71 -14.07
N PHE A 75 -12.25 4.61 -13.20
CA PHE A 75 -10.84 4.72 -13.58
C PHE A 75 -10.12 3.40 -13.27
N VAL A 76 -9.85 2.63 -14.29
CA VAL A 76 -8.85 1.56 -14.21
C VAL A 76 -7.53 2.19 -14.63
N PRO A 77 -6.54 2.31 -13.73
CA PRO A 77 -5.22 2.78 -14.12
C PRO A 77 -4.68 1.88 -15.23
N ASN A 78 -4.22 2.47 -16.29
CA ASN A 78 -3.62 1.73 -17.39
C ASN A 78 -2.11 1.49 -17.11
N VAL A 79 -1.82 0.86 -15.99
CA VAL A 79 -0.45 0.46 -15.62
C VAL A 79 -0.28 -1.00 -16.02
N THR A 80 0.63 -1.25 -16.93
CA THR A 80 0.97 -2.60 -17.36
C THR A 80 1.82 -3.33 -16.31
N ILE A 81 1.91 -4.66 -16.40
CA ILE A 81 2.75 -5.44 -15.48
C ILE A 81 4.24 -5.10 -15.64
N ASP A 82 4.67 -4.66 -16.81
CA ASP A 82 6.04 -4.26 -17.05
C ASP A 82 6.34 -2.89 -16.42
N GLU A 83 5.45 -1.91 -16.58
CA GLU A 83 5.54 -0.63 -15.87
C GLU A 83 5.51 -0.83 -14.35
N PHE A 84 4.67 -1.75 -13.84
CA PHE A 84 4.67 -2.10 -12.42
C PHE A 84 6.05 -2.58 -11.95
N LYS A 85 6.78 -3.35 -12.75
CA LYS A 85 8.16 -3.79 -12.44
C LYS A 85 9.19 -2.67 -12.59
N GLU A 86 8.96 -1.67 -13.45
CA GLU A 86 9.97 -0.70 -13.87
C GLU A 86 9.84 0.70 -13.25
N GLY A 87 9.06 0.87 -12.19
CA GLY A 87 8.97 2.18 -11.53
C GLY A 87 7.63 2.51 -10.89
N PHE A 88 6.65 1.62 -11.02
CA PHE A 88 5.33 1.74 -10.39
C PHE A 88 5.07 0.61 -9.38
N THR A 89 6.10 0.10 -8.72
CA THR A 89 5.95 -0.98 -7.74
C THR A 89 5.33 -0.45 -6.46
N LEU A 90 4.03 -0.67 -6.32
CA LEU A 90 3.25 -0.34 -5.12
C LEU A 90 2.65 -1.62 -4.53
N PHE A 91 2.99 -1.92 -3.29
CA PHE A 91 2.39 -3.03 -2.55
C PHE A 91 1.16 -2.52 -1.82
N VAL A 92 -0.02 -2.97 -2.23
CA VAL A 92 -1.29 -2.48 -1.72
C VAL A 92 -1.97 -3.55 -0.89
N TYR A 93 -2.36 -3.19 0.32
CA TYR A 93 -3.10 -4.03 1.26
C TYR A 93 -4.46 -3.39 1.53
N ASP A 94 -5.49 -4.01 1.02
CA ASP A 94 -6.87 -3.67 1.34
C ASP A 94 -7.25 -4.38 2.64
N MET A 95 -7.53 -3.59 3.68
CA MET A 95 -7.86 -4.09 5.01
C MET A 95 -9.38 -4.21 5.21
N SER A 96 -10.18 -3.92 4.16
CA SER A 96 -11.63 -4.09 4.21
C SER A 96 -12.01 -5.57 4.27
N PRO A 97 -13.14 -5.93 4.91
CA PRO A 97 -13.56 -7.32 5.04
C PRO A 97 -13.80 -8.04 3.72
N ASP A 98 -14.26 -7.30 2.71
CA ASP A 98 -14.57 -7.81 1.37
C ASP A 98 -13.37 -7.72 0.40
N GLN A 99 -12.28 -7.04 0.79
CA GLN A 99 -11.08 -6.82 -0.02
C GLN A 99 -11.37 -6.20 -1.40
N LEU A 100 -12.50 -5.50 -1.54
CA LEU A 100 -12.92 -4.86 -2.78
C LEU A 100 -12.68 -3.34 -2.78
N GLY A 101 -12.15 -2.78 -1.70
CA GLY A 101 -11.92 -1.34 -1.53
C GLY A 101 -13.19 -0.52 -1.62
N SER A 102 -14.35 -1.14 -1.34
CA SER A 102 -15.63 -0.49 -1.54
C SER A 102 -15.88 0.59 -0.49
N VAL A 103 -16.37 1.74 -0.96
CA VAL A 103 -16.68 2.93 -0.15
C VAL A 103 -17.89 2.71 0.79
N ASN A 104 -18.61 1.60 0.63
CA ASN A 104 -19.94 1.39 1.21
C ASN A 104 -19.98 0.56 2.50
N HIS A 105 -18.84 0.23 3.11
CA HIS A 105 -18.85 -0.57 4.33
C HIS A 105 -18.77 0.26 5.59
N GLU A 106 -19.92 0.40 6.22
CA GLU A 106 -20.17 1.15 7.45
C GLU A 106 -19.48 0.60 8.71
N SER A 107 -18.67 -0.41 8.69
CA SER A 107 -18.29 -0.99 9.97
C SER A 107 -16.88 -1.52 10.13
N LEU A 108 -15.92 -0.75 9.70
CA LEU A 108 -14.64 -0.85 10.39
C LEU A 108 -14.73 0.01 11.65
N LEU A 109 -15.40 -0.51 12.67
CA LEU A 109 -15.30 0.01 14.02
C LEU A 109 -13.84 0.34 14.28
N ASN A 110 -13.61 1.53 14.79
CA ASN A 110 -12.31 2.08 15.12
C ASN A 110 -11.63 1.22 16.22
N ARG A 111 -11.22 0.02 15.85
CA ARG A 111 -10.49 -0.86 16.75
C ARG A 111 -9.02 -0.55 16.59
N TYR A 112 -8.40 -0.19 17.70
CA TYR A 112 -6.95 -0.13 17.77
C TYR A 112 -6.40 -1.51 17.44
N SER A 113 -5.50 -1.59 16.49
CA SER A 113 -4.80 -2.81 16.13
C SER A 113 -3.34 -2.50 15.85
N ASN A 114 -2.47 -3.42 16.21
CA ASN A 114 -1.05 -3.32 15.91
C ASN A 114 -0.81 -3.81 14.49
N VAL A 115 -0.21 -2.95 13.67
CA VAL A 115 0.13 -3.28 12.29
C VAL A 115 1.66 -3.34 12.17
N ARG A 116 2.18 -4.46 11.68
CA ARG A 116 3.60 -4.69 11.43
C ARG A 116 3.82 -5.10 9.99
N LEU A 117 4.74 -4.45 9.31
CA LEU A 117 5.23 -4.85 8.00
C LEU A 117 6.52 -5.67 8.16
N GLU A 118 6.59 -6.79 7.48
CA GLU A 118 7.80 -7.59 7.34
C GLU A 118 8.16 -7.71 5.86
N MET A 119 9.43 -7.43 5.55
CA MET A 119 9.92 -7.43 4.18
C MET A 119 11.32 -8.06 4.14
N LYS A 120 11.54 -8.93 3.14
CA LYS A 120 12.86 -9.53 2.88
C LYS A 120 13.26 -9.28 1.45
N PHE A 121 14.50 -8.92 1.25
CA PHE A 121 15.10 -8.72 -0.06
C PHE A 121 15.82 -10.00 -0.50
N ALA A 122 15.84 -10.26 -1.81
CA ALA A 122 16.55 -11.41 -2.37
C ALA A 122 18.08 -11.24 -2.29
N GLU A 123 18.54 -10.00 -2.32
CA GLU A 123 19.94 -9.62 -2.27
C GLU A 123 20.13 -8.29 -1.54
N LYS A 124 21.37 -7.95 -1.23
CA LYS A 124 21.69 -6.64 -0.62
C LYS A 124 21.26 -5.53 -1.57
N THR A 125 20.60 -4.52 -1.02
CA THR A 125 20.19 -3.34 -1.79
C THR A 125 21.43 -2.54 -2.25
N PRO A 126 21.45 -2.09 -3.51
CA PRO A 126 22.59 -1.37 -4.07
C PRO A 126 22.78 0.01 -3.45
N THR A 127 21.72 0.63 -2.99
CA THR A 127 21.67 1.97 -2.40
C THR A 127 20.86 1.98 -1.11
N SER A 128 20.90 3.08 -0.39
CA SER A 128 19.98 3.33 0.72
C SER A 128 18.56 3.51 0.20
N ILE A 129 17.59 2.87 0.85
CA ILE A 129 16.19 2.86 0.46
C ILE A 129 15.35 3.53 1.54
N THR A 130 14.42 4.36 1.12
CA THR A 130 13.35 4.90 1.97
C THR A 130 12.07 4.12 1.70
N LEU A 131 11.44 3.63 2.77
CA LEU A 131 10.13 3.01 2.73
C LEU A 131 9.08 4.09 3.00
N LEU A 132 8.12 4.21 2.10
CA LEU A 132 6.95 5.07 2.23
C LEU A 132 5.76 4.19 2.57
N ALA A 133 5.05 4.55 3.63
CA ALA A 133 3.81 3.88 4.02
C ALA A 133 2.68 4.93 4.05
N TYR A 134 1.73 4.78 3.14
CA TYR A 134 0.52 5.60 3.11
C TYR A 134 -0.65 4.80 3.65
N SER A 135 -1.44 5.39 4.55
CA SER A 135 -2.62 4.71 5.11
C SER A 135 -3.86 5.57 4.96
N GLU A 136 -4.93 4.97 4.46
CA GLU A 136 -6.26 5.57 4.38
C GLU A 136 -7.10 5.13 5.56
N ARG A 137 -7.79 6.08 6.18
CA ARG A 137 -8.68 5.83 7.32
C ARG A 137 -9.99 6.59 7.14
N TYR A 138 -11.07 6.02 7.60
CA TYR A 138 -12.32 6.76 7.75
C TYR A 138 -12.27 7.61 9.03
N HIS A 139 -12.77 8.83 8.90
CA HIS A 139 -13.00 9.73 10.02
C HIS A 139 -14.45 10.19 9.99
N LEU A 140 -15.01 10.38 11.17
CA LEU A 140 -16.35 10.89 11.31
C LEU A 140 -16.29 12.40 11.59
N LEU A 141 -16.81 13.20 10.66
CA LEU A 141 -17.03 14.61 10.86
C LEU A 141 -18.43 14.82 11.44
N LYS A 142 -18.51 15.35 12.66
CA LYS A 142 -19.78 15.72 13.31
C LYS A 142 -19.95 17.22 13.24
N ILE A 143 -21.06 17.66 12.66
CA ILE A 143 -21.46 19.08 12.65
C ILE A 143 -22.67 19.20 13.57
N PHE A 144 -22.54 19.99 14.62
CA PHE A 144 -23.60 20.26 15.62
C PHE A 144 -24.51 21.43 15.17
N GLU A 145 -25.69 21.50 15.73
CA GLU A 145 -26.65 22.60 15.46
C GLU A 145 -26.10 24.01 15.75
N ASP A 146 -25.19 24.11 16.72
CA ASP A 146 -24.48 25.34 17.08
C ASP A 146 -23.27 25.63 16.16
N ARG A 147 -23.16 24.93 15.05
CA ARG A 147 -22.08 25.02 14.03
C ARG A 147 -20.68 24.62 14.53
N ARG A 148 -20.58 24.01 15.69
CA ARG A 148 -19.32 23.37 16.09
C ARG A 148 -19.04 22.17 15.20
N VAL A 149 -17.77 22.01 14.84
CA VAL A 149 -17.30 20.89 14.04
C VAL A 149 -16.36 20.06 14.90
N ASN A 150 -16.59 18.77 15.00
CA ASN A 150 -15.70 17.81 15.64
C ASN A 150 -15.29 16.74 14.65
N ILE A 151 -14.00 16.42 14.61
CA ILE A 151 -13.45 15.33 13.83
C ILE A 151 -13.00 14.25 14.81
N ASP A 152 -13.61 13.09 14.74
CA ASP A 152 -13.22 11.90 15.50
C ASP A 152 -12.02 11.26 14.79
N LEU A 153 -10.79 11.47 15.32
CA LEU A 153 -9.50 10.99 14.78
C LEU A 153 -9.18 9.56 15.24
#